data_aee60ce911954dc428cc13fa4b0da199
#
_entry.id   aee60ce911954dc428cc13fa4b0da199
#
_cell.length_a   1.000
_cell.length_b   1.000
_cell.length_c   1.000
_cell.angle_alpha   90.00
_cell.angle_beta   90.00
_cell.angle_gamma   90.00
#
_symmetry.space_group_name_H-M   'P 1'
#
loop_
_entity.id
_entity.type
_entity.pdbx_description
1 polymer ?
#
loop_
_entity_poly.entity_id
_entity_poly.type
_entity_poly.pdbx_seq_one_letter_code
_entity_poly.pdbx_strand_id
1 'polypeptide(L)'
;MRLRTIPVLLLVLAASNGLRAQSPDEQFRRANQLYQQGKFAEARDAYGAILAGGYESPDLFYNLGNACYKSGSIPGAILNYERARRLLPGDDDLRHNLQVANMMITDRIEPTPRLFVWDYWDAIKNFLSLSGLTLVAYLFYALVAVAIAVFFLARTYALRKVALLAGSGFLLIFFFLLTVLIARLGDATRTDEAVVMSPIVTVKNSPDPKSSDAFVLHAGVKVQLVDRVGIWSKVRLADGKVGWLEGSSVEVI
;
A
#
# COMPACT_ATOMS: atom_id res chain seq x y z
N MET A 1 -69.71 -9.05 3.95
CA MET A 1 -68.45 -9.58 3.41
C MET A 1 -67.40 -8.48 3.42
N ARG A 2 -66.58 -8.37 4.46
CA ARG A 2 -65.53 -7.35 4.58
C ARG A 2 -64.21 -8.01 4.98
N LEU A 3 -63.22 -7.76 4.18
CA LEU A 3 -61.91 -8.38 4.09
C LEU A 3 -61.08 -8.30 5.39
N ARG A 4 -60.56 -9.47 5.77
CA ARG A 4 -59.53 -9.69 6.82
C ARG A 4 -58.15 -9.89 6.14
N THR A 5 -57.59 -8.89 5.49
CA THR A 5 -56.32 -9.06 4.77
C THR A 5 -55.19 -8.10 5.19
N ILE A 6 -55.34 -7.38 6.33
CA ILE A 6 -54.31 -6.37 6.74
C ILE A 6 -53.22 -6.88 7.71
N PRO A 7 -53.33 -8.00 8.48
CA PRO A 7 -52.26 -8.33 9.41
C PRO A 7 -51.07 -9.09 8.81
N VAL A 8 -51.14 -9.64 7.58
CA VAL A 8 -50.04 -10.43 7.02
C VAL A 8 -48.93 -9.54 6.44
N LEU A 9 -49.24 -8.33 5.96
CA LEU A 9 -48.25 -7.43 5.37
C LEU A 9 -47.34 -6.75 6.41
N LEU A 10 -47.82 -6.58 7.64
CA LEU A 10 -47.02 -5.99 8.74
C LEU A 10 -46.03 -6.97 9.37
N LEU A 11 -46.27 -8.28 9.25
CA LEU A 11 -45.35 -9.30 9.79
C LEU A 11 -44.11 -9.52 8.90
N VAL A 12 -44.18 -9.24 7.58
CA VAL A 12 -43.06 -9.38 6.64
C VAL A 12 -42.09 -8.21 6.77
N LEU A 13 -42.55 -7.02 7.17
CA LEU A 13 -41.68 -5.84 7.37
C LEU A 13 -40.91 -5.88 8.70
N ALA A 14 -41.36 -6.66 9.68
CA ALA A 14 -40.66 -6.82 10.97
C ALA A 14 -39.51 -7.84 10.91
N ALA A 15 -39.50 -8.75 9.93
CA ALA A 15 -38.47 -9.77 9.78
C ALA A 15 -37.21 -9.30 9.04
N SER A 16 -37.19 -8.10 8.43
CA SER A 16 -36.05 -7.56 7.69
C SER A 16 -35.04 -6.80 8.55
N ASN A 17 -35.21 -6.71 9.86
CA ASN A 17 -34.29 -6.03 10.78
C ASN A 17 -33.20 -6.94 11.40
N GLY A 18 -33.06 -8.19 10.94
CA GLY A 18 -32.26 -9.22 11.63
C GLY A 18 -30.84 -9.41 11.19
N LEU A 19 -30.37 -8.79 10.09
CA LEU A 19 -29.00 -8.97 9.58
C LEU A 19 -28.47 -7.65 9.03
N ARG A 20 -28.31 -6.63 9.88
CA ARG A 20 -27.39 -5.54 9.53
C ARG A 20 -25.98 -6.13 9.63
N ALA A 21 -25.37 -6.42 8.50
CA ALA A 21 -23.93 -6.63 8.44
C ALA A 21 -23.28 -5.43 9.16
N GLN A 22 -22.43 -5.70 10.16
CA GLN A 22 -21.72 -4.64 10.88
C GLN A 22 -20.98 -3.77 9.86
N SER A 23 -21.04 -2.44 10.02
CA SER A 23 -20.29 -1.56 9.16
C SER A 23 -18.78 -1.82 9.32
N PRO A 24 -17.95 -1.59 8.29
CA PRO A 24 -16.49 -1.74 8.40
C PRO A 24 -15.91 -0.98 9.58
N ASP A 25 -16.44 0.21 9.88
CA ASP A 25 -16.02 1.02 11.03
C ASP A 25 -16.35 0.37 12.37
N GLU A 26 -17.48 -0.32 12.48
CA GLU A 26 -17.85 -1.09 13.69
C GLU A 26 -16.94 -2.30 13.87
N GLN A 27 -16.65 -3.01 12.78
CA GLN A 27 -15.72 -4.13 12.78
C GLN A 27 -14.31 -3.67 13.16
N PHE A 28 -13.84 -2.53 12.63
CA PHE A 28 -12.55 -1.94 12.96
C PHE A 28 -12.46 -1.53 14.44
N ARG A 29 -13.48 -0.87 14.97
CA ARG A 29 -13.54 -0.55 16.42
C ARG A 29 -13.50 -1.81 17.29
N ARG A 30 -14.20 -2.87 16.90
CA ARG A 30 -14.18 -4.15 17.61
C ARG A 30 -12.80 -4.79 17.59
N ALA A 31 -12.13 -4.79 16.44
CA ALA A 31 -10.75 -5.29 16.31
C ALA A 31 -9.77 -4.51 17.20
N ASN A 32 -9.91 -3.15 17.24
CA ASN A 32 -9.13 -2.31 18.13
C ASN A 32 -9.36 -2.65 19.62
N GLN A 33 -10.60 -2.94 20.02
CA GLN A 33 -10.92 -3.35 21.38
C GLN A 33 -10.28 -4.70 21.75
N LEU A 34 -10.30 -5.68 20.84
CA LEU A 34 -9.62 -6.97 21.04
C LEU A 34 -8.10 -6.76 21.21
N TYR A 35 -7.51 -5.90 20.38
CA TYR A 35 -6.10 -5.57 20.50
C TYR A 35 -5.75 -4.93 21.86
N GLN A 36 -6.55 -3.97 22.31
CA GLN A 36 -6.39 -3.30 23.62
C GLN A 36 -6.55 -4.25 24.80
N GLN A 37 -7.37 -5.31 24.65
CA GLN A 37 -7.53 -6.38 25.63
C GLN A 37 -6.38 -7.39 25.64
N GLY A 38 -5.36 -7.22 24.78
CA GLY A 38 -4.26 -8.17 24.63
C GLY A 38 -4.61 -9.45 23.85
N LYS A 39 -5.81 -9.52 23.25
CA LYS A 39 -6.28 -10.65 22.44
C LYS A 39 -5.77 -10.52 21.01
N PHE A 40 -4.46 -10.56 20.85
CA PHE A 40 -3.81 -10.20 19.59
C PHE A 40 -4.15 -11.14 18.43
N ALA A 41 -4.31 -12.44 18.68
CA ALA A 41 -4.72 -13.39 17.66
C ALA A 41 -6.17 -13.14 17.18
N GLU A 42 -7.10 -12.89 18.12
CA GLU A 42 -8.49 -12.55 17.79
C GLU A 42 -8.57 -11.18 17.05
N ALA A 43 -7.74 -10.20 17.46
CA ALA A 43 -7.65 -8.91 16.79
C ALA A 43 -7.13 -9.05 15.34
N ARG A 44 -6.08 -9.85 15.12
CA ARG A 44 -5.55 -10.19 13.79
C ARG A 44 -6.64 -10.77 12.90
N ASP A 45 -7.38 -11.76 13.41
CA ASP A 45 -8.43 -12.43 12.64
C ASP A 45 -9.60 -11.46 12.34
N ALA A 46 -9.94 -10.57 13.29
CA ALA A 46 -10.95 -9.55 13.10
C ALA A 46 -10.54 -8.49 12.05
N TYR A 47 -9.29 -8.00 12.07
CA TYR A 47 -8.78 -7.10 11.03
C TYR A 47 -8.70 -7.81 9.67
N GLY A 48 -8.26 -9.08 9.65
CA GLY A 48 -8.22 -9.90 8.44
C GLY A 48 -9.60 -10.08 7.79
N ALA A 49 -10.65 -10.21 8.59
CA ALA A 49 -12.01 -10.29 8.09
C ALA A 49 -12.47 -8.98 7.40
N ILE A 50 -12.04 -7.81 7.89
CA ILE A 50 -12.32 -6.52 7.25
C ILE A 50 -11.63 -6.46 5.88
N LEU A 51 -10.36 -6.87 5.83
CA LEU A 51 -9.58 -6.94 4.59
C LEU A 51 -10.20 -7.92 3.58
N ALA A 52 -10.65 -9.10 4.03
CA ALA A 52 -11.36 -10.08 3.21
C ALA A 52 -12.71 -9.54 2.69
N GLY A 53 -13.32 -8.58 3.38
CA GLY A 53 -14.49 -7.82 2.93
C GLY A 53 -14.20 -6.78 1.85
N GLY A 54 -12.93 -6.64 1.41
CA GLY A 54 -12.51 -5.72 0.36
C GLY A 54 -12.24 -4.29 0.83
N TYR A 55 -12.12 -4.06 2.15
CA TYR A 55 -11.76 -2.76 2.69
C TYR A 55 -10.28 -2.69 2.95
N GLU A 56 -9.64 -1.67 2.41
CA GLU A 56 -8.22 -1.42 2.55
C GLU A 56 -8.00 0.01 3.05
N SER A 57 -7.15 0.17 4.06
CA SER A 57 -6.68 1.47 4.51
C SER A 57 -5.29 1.34 5.15
N PRO A 58 -4.49 2.41 5.17
CA PRO A 58 -3.20 2.41 5.86
C PRO A 58 -3.33 1.98 7.32
N ASP A 59 -4.34 2.50 8.03
CA ASP A 59 -4.59 2.19 9.45
C ASP A 59 -4.97 0.71 9.66
N LEU A 60 -5.75 0.14 8.73
CA LEU A 60 -6.12 -1.29 8.79
C LEU A 60 -4.88 -2.17 8.63
N PHE A 61 -4.05 -1.91 7.63
CA PHE A 61 -2.81 -2.65 7.43
C PHE A 61 -1.83 -2.46 8.59
N TYR A 62 -1.67 -1.23 9.11
CA TYR A 62 -0.80 -0.96 10.26
C TYR A 62 -1.25 -1.73 11.51
N ASN A 63 -2.55 -1.67 11.85
CA ASN A 63 -3.08 -2.34 13.03
C ASN A 63 -3.09 -3.86 12.87
N LEU A 64 -3.35 -4.38 11.68
CA LEU A 64 -3.21 -5.81 11.37
C LEU A 64 -1.74 -6.25 11.49
N GLY A 65 -0.79 -5.45 11.01
CA GLY A 65 0.64 -5.66 11.20
C GLY A 65 1.02 -5.73 12.68
N ASN A 66 0.53 -4.80 13.49
CA ASN A 66 0.74 -4.79 14.94
C ASN A 66 0.16 -6.04 15.61
N ALA A 67 -1.06 -6.46 15.22
CA ALA A 67 -1.70 -7.66 15.74
C ALA A 67 -0.94 -8.94 15.33
N CYS A 68 -0.46 -9.02 14.09
CA CYS A 68 0.41 -10.09 13.61
C CYS A 68 1.71 -10.15 14.41
N TYR A 69 2.39 -9.01 14.62
CA TYR A 69 3.63 -8.94 15.39
C TYR A 69 3.42 -9.44 16.83
N LYS A 70 2.41 -8.93 17.52
CA LYS A 70 2.09 -9.30 18.91
C LYS A 70 1.60 -10.74 19.06
N SER A 71 1.01 -11.33 18.02
CA SER A 71 0.60 -12.74 18.00
C SER A 71 1.72 -13.70 17.51
N GLY A 72 2.93 -13.19 17.21
CA GLY A 72 4.08 -13.99 16.78
C GLY A 72 4.13 -14.30 15.26
N SER A 73 3.20 -13.78 14.47
CA SER A 73 3.20 -13.93 13.01
C SER A 73 4.09 -12.85 12.36
N ILE A 74 5.40 -13.02 12.45
CA ILE A 74 6.36 -12.02 11.93
C ILE A 74 6.24 -11.80 10.41
N PRO A 75 6.11 -12.85 9.56
CA PRO A 75 5.89 -12.64 8.11
C PRO A 75 4.62 -11.85 7.81
N GLY A 76 3.52 -12.15 8.53
CA GLY A 76 2.26 -11.41 8.42
C GLY A 76 2.40 -9.94 8.88
N ALA A 77 3.22 -9.68 9.90
CA ALA A 77 3.51 -8.31 10.33
C ALA A 77 4.25 -7.54 9.24
N ILE A 78 5.33 -8.11 8.68
CA ILE A 78 6.10 -7.50 7.60
C ILE A 78 5.22 -7.23 6.38
N LEU A 79 4.42 -8.21 5.96
CA LEU A 79 3.50 -8.05 4.83
C LEU A 79 2.57 -6.85 5.01
N ASN A 80 1.92 -6.75 6.17
CA ASN A 80 0.94 -5.70 6.40
C ASN A 80 1.60 -4.34 6.65
N TYR A 81 2.78 -4.28 7.28
CA TYR A 81 3.55 -3.04 7.38
C TYR A 81 4.04 -2.57 6.01
N GLU A 82 4.45 -3.47 5.11
CA GLU A 82 4.83 -3.11 3.74
C GLU A 82 3.64 -2.57 2.94
N ARG A 83 2.44 -3.17 3.08
CA ARG A 83 1.18 -2.65 2.50
C ARG A 83 0.84 -1.26 3.03
N ALA A 84 0.93 -1.06 4.34
CA ALA A 84 0.73 0.25 4.95
C ALA A 84 1.76 1.27 4.46
N ARG A 85 3.05 0.89 4.39
CA ARG A 85 4.16 1.74 3.92
C ARG A 85 3.98 2.18 2.47
N ARG A 86 3.43 1.34 1.61
CA ARG A 86 3.13 1.70 0.22
C ARG A 86 2.13 2.86 0.13
N LEU A 87 1.17 2.90 1.04
CA LEU A 87 0.16 3.96 1.12
C LEU A 87 0.66 5.20 1.91
N LEU A 88 1.42 4.99 2.99
CA LEU A 88 1.98 6.03 3.87
C LEU A 88 3.50 5.89 4.06
N PRO A 89 4.32 6.11 3.03
CA PRO A 89 5.77 5.85 3.10
C PRO A 89 6.56 6.82 3.99
N GLY A 90 5.96 7.95 4.39
CA GLY A 90 6.57 8.94 5.29
C GLY A 90 6.25 8.75 6.77
N ASP A 91 5.56 7.67 7.15
CA ASP A 91 5.20 7.41 8.54
C ASP A 91 6.38 6.81 9.31
N ASP A 92 6.80 7.50 10.38
CA ASP A 92 7.98 7.13 11.16
C ASP A 92 7.71 5.92 12.08
N ASP A 93 6.52 5.81 12.65
CA ASP A 93 6.13 4.69 13.51
C ASP A 93 6.06 3.40 12.70
N LEU A 94 5.46 3.49 11.52
CA LEU A 94 5.40 2.36 10.58
C LEU A 94 6.80 1.90 10.15
N ARG A 95 7.69 2.85 9.83
CA ARG A 95 9.07 2.55 9.47
C ARG A 95 9.81 1.87 10.62
N HIS A 96 9.64 2.36 11.84
CA HIS A 96 10.24 1.77 13.04
C HIS A 96 9.73 0.33 13.26
N ASN A 97 8.41 0.12 13.22
CA ASN A 97 7.81 -1.20 13.45
C ASN A 97 8.25 -2.22 12.39
N LEU A 98 8.32 -1.78 11.12
CA LEU A 98 8.83 -2.62 10.03
C LEU A 98 10.31 -2.98 10.25
N GLN A 99 11.13 -2.04 10.70
CA GLN A 99 12.54 -2.29 11.03
C GLN A 99 12.66 -3.32 12.16
N VAL A 100 11.87 -3.17 13.22
CA VAL A 100 11.84 -4.13 14.35
C VAL A 100 11.41 -5.52 13.87
N ALA A 101 10.36 -5.62 13.05
CA ALA A 101 9.91 -6.90 12.49
C ALA A 101 10.99 -7.55 11.61
N ASN A 102 11.70 -6.77 10.78
CA ASN A 102 12.79 -7.26 9.94
C ASN A 102 14.02 -7.73 10.74
N MET A 103 14.22 -7.27 11.99
CA MET A 103 15.27 -7.81 12.85
C MET A 103 14.96 -9.23 13.38
N MET A 104 13.68 -9.64 13.31
CA MET A 104 13.21 -10.94 13.82
C MET A 104 13.27 -12.06 12.77
N ILE A 105 13.52 -11.77 11.50
CA ILE A 105 13.66 -12.79 10.46
C ILE A 105 15.06 -13.41 10.44
N THR A 106 15.13 -14.64 9.93
CA THR A 106 16.38 -15.43 9.88
C THR A 106 17.35 -14.90 8.83
N ASP A 107 16.83 -14.57 7.65
CA ASP A 107 17.66 -14.18 6.49
C ASP A 107 17.96 -12.68 6.54
N ARG A 108 19.25 -12.36 6.51
CA ARG A 108 19.72 -10.98 6.39
C ARG A 108 20.24 -10.74 4.98
N ILE A 109 19.42 -10.08 4.17
CA ILE A 109 19.75 -9.78 2.78
C ILE A 109 20.13 -8.31 2.68
N GLU A 110 21.41 -8.05 2.43
CA GLU A 110 21.90 -6.69 2.25
C GLU A 110 21.60 -6.23 0.81
N PRO A 111 20.90 -5.10 0.63
CA PRO A 111 20.63 -4.56 -0.69
C PRO A 111 21.92 -4.22 -1.43
N THR A 112 21.94 -4.40 -2.75
CA THR A 112 23.04 -3.90 -3.59
C THR A 112 23.13 -2.38 -3.47
N PRO A 113 24.36 -1.81 -3.38
CA PRO A 113 24.55 -0.37 -3.35
C PRO A 113 23.89 0.28 -4.57
N ARG A 114 23.11 1.32 -4.34
CA ARG A 114 22.49 2.11 -5.41
C ARG A 114 23.08 3.53 -5.44
N LEU A 115 22.95 4.19 -6.57
CA LEU A 115 23.42 5.57 -6.71
C LEU A 115 22.61 6.49 -5.78
N PHE A 116 23.29 7.37 -5.07
CA PHE A 116 22.68 8.33 -4.12
C PHE A 116 21.55 9.21 -4.73
N VAL A 117 21.58 9.42 -6.06
CA VAL A 117 20.55 10.16 -6.79
C VAL A 117 19.15 9.56 -6.56
N TRP A 118 19.04 8.23 -6.44
CA TRP A 118 17.78 7.57 -6.17
C TRP A 118 17.27 7.82 -4.76
N ASP A 119 18.17 8.02 -3.79
CA ASP A 119 17.79 8.37 -2.42
C ASP A 119 17.19 9.78 -2.36
N TYR A 120 17.76 10.74 -3.09
CA TYR A 120 17.16 12.07 -3.24
C TYR A 120 15.82 12.03 -3.97
N TRP A 121 15.70 11.21 -5.01
CA TRP A 121 14.44 11.06 -5.73
C TRP A 121 13.34 10.48 -4.81
N ASP A 122 13.67 9.46 -4.03
CA ASP A 122 12.75 8.87 -3.04
C ASP A 122 12.40 9.88 -1.94
N ALA A 123 13.35 10.68 -1.46
CA ALA A 123 13.09 11.75 -0.51
C ALA A 123 12.10 12.79 -1.08
N ILE A 124 12.28 13.22 -2.34
CA ILE A 124 11.36 14.14 -3.02
C ILE A 124 9.96 13.53 -3.15
N LYS A 125 9.86 12.29 -3.61
CA LYS A 125 8.58 11.58 -3.74
C LYS A 125 7.83 11.47 -2.41
N ASN A 126 8.55 11.28 -1.32
CA ASN A 126 8.00 11.00 0.01
C ASN A 126 7.88 12.25 0.91
N PHE A 127 8.31 13.43 0.42
CA PHE A 127 8.28 14.68 1.20
C PHE A 127 6.86 15.13 1.55
N LEU A 128 5.90 14.93 0.65
CA LEU A 128 4.48 15.24 0.87
C LEU A 128 3.64 13.95 0.82
N SER A 129 2.54 13.93 1.56
CA SER A 129 1.49 12.93 1.37
C SER A 129 0.90 13.04 -0.05
N LEU A 130 0.28 11.96 -0.54
CA LEU A 130 -0.34 11.97 -1.87
C LEU A 130 -1.38 13.09 -2.00
N SER A 131 -2.21 13.29 -0.96
CA SER A 131 -3.19 14.38 -0.91
C SER A 131 -2.53 15.76 -0.90
N GLY A 132 -1.44 15.93 -0.14
CA GLY A 132 -0.68 17.18 -0.10
C GLY A 132 -0.04 17.50 -1.44
N LEU A 133 0.57 16.51 -2.10
CA LEU A 133 1.16 16.65 -3.43
C LEU A 133 0.10 17.04 -4.48
N THR A 134 -1.07 16.39 -4.44
CA THR A 134 -2.20 16.71 -5.32
C THR A 134 -2.69 18.15 -5.11
N LEU A 135 -2.82 18.59 -3.85
CA LEU A 135 -3.24 19.95 -3.52
C LEU A 135 -2.25 20.99 -4.06
N VAL A 136 -0.94 20.76 -3.87
CA VAL A 136 0.12 21.67 -4.35
C VAL A 136 0.13 21.69 -5.89
N ALA A 137 0.00 20.55 -6.54
CA ALA A 137 -0.09 20.50 -8.01
C ALA A 137 -1.31 21.28 -8.53
N TYR A 138 -2.45 21.15 -7.87
CA TYR A 138 -3.66 21.90 -8.22
C TYR A 138 -3.48 23.42 -8.03
N LEU A 139 -2.78 23.84 -6.98
CA LEU A 139 -2.43 25.25 -6.77
C LEU A 139 -1.60 25.82 -7.94
N PHE A 140 -0.55 25.09 -8.37
CA PHE A 140 0.27 25.54 -9.48
C PHE A 140 -0.49 25.53 -10.81
N TYR A 141 -1.37 24.57 -11.03
CA TYR A 141 -2.31 24.60 -12.17
C TYR A 141 -3.18 25.88 -12.17
N ALA A 142 -3.76 26.24 -11.03
CA ALA A 142 -4.55 27.46 -10.89
C ALA A 142 -3.70 28.72 -11.15
N LEU A 143 -2.46 28.78 -10.65
CA LEU A 143 -1.54 29.89 -10.89
C LEU A 143 -1.20 30.03 -12.40
N VAL A 144 -1.03 28.92 -13.12
CA VAL A 144 -0.86 28.94 -14.58
C VAL A 144 -2.10 29.54 -15.27
N ALA A 145 -3.30 29.10 -14.87
CA ALA A 145 -4.55 29.64 -15.43
C ALA A 145 -4.69 31.15 -15.19
N VAL A 146 -4.34 31.63 -13.98
CA VAL A 146 -4.32 33.06 -13.65
C VAL A 146 -3.28 33.81 -14.50
N ALA A 147 -2.07 33.26 -14.66
CA ALA A 147 -1.04 33.88 -15.49
C ALA A 147 -1.48 34.00 -16.96
N ILE A 148 -2.14 32.97 -17.50
CA ILE A 148 -2.75 33.01 -18.86
C ILE A 148 -3.82 34.10 -18.95
N ALA A 149 -4.74 34.18 -17.98
CA ALA A 149 -5.77 35.19 -17.96
C ALA A 149 -5.16 36.62 -17.91
N VAL A 150 -4.18 36.83 -17.04
CA VAL A 150 -3.45 38.10 -16.94
C VAL A 150 -2.74 38.44 -18.23
N PHE A 151 -2.10 37.48 -18.91
CA PHE A 151 -1.42 37.68 -20.18
C PHE A 151 -2.38 38.22 -21.27
N PHE A 152 -3.59 37.67 -21.36
CA PHE A 152 -4.58 38.12 -22.38
C PHE A 152 -5.30 39.40 -21.98
N LEU A 153 -5.58 39.62 -20.70
CA LEU A 153 -6.36 40.78 -20.22
C LEU A 153 -5.48 42.00 -19.93
N ALA A 154 -4.17 41.86 -19.76
CA ALA A 154 -3.29 42.96 -19.45
C ALA A 154 -3.21 43.99 -20.58
N ARG A 155 -3.27 45.26 -20.18
CA ARG A 155 -3.20 46.40 -21.13
C ARG A 155 -1.77 46.86 -21.39
N THR A 156 -0.81 46.52 -20.50
CA THR A 156 0.58 46.95 -20.59
C THR A 156 1.51 45.82 -21.00
N TYR A 157 2.50 46.12 -21.84
CA TYR A 157 3.52 45.15 -22.26
C TYR A 157 4.29 44.58 -21.09
N ALA A 158 4.63 45.42 -20.10
CA ALA A 158 5.35 44.99 -18.91
C ALA A 158 4.60 43.87 -18.14
N LEU A 159 3.30 44.05 -17.96
CA LEU A 159 2.46 43.06 -17.24
C LEU A 159 2.33 41.77 -18.04
N ARG A 160 2.21 41.81 -19.37
CA ARG A 160 2.22 40.63 -20.24
C ARG A 160 3.51 39.87 -20.14
N LYS A 161 4.66 40.56 -20.15
CA LYS A 161 5.99 39.97 -20.02
C LYS A 161 6.15 39.23 -18.66
N VAL A 162 5.72 39.91 -17.57
CA VAL A 162 5.74 39.29 -16.22
C VAL A 162 4.84 38.06 -16.15
N ALA A 163 3.61 38.16 -16.67
CA ALA A 163 2.67 37.05 -16.70
C ALA A 163 3.21 35.85 -17.50
N LEU A 164 3.86 36.10 -18.64
CA LEU A 164 4.49 35.06 -19.45
C LEU A 164 5.64 34.36 -18.69
N LEU A 165 6.57 35.12 -18.10
CA LEU A 165 7.71 34.56 -17.37
C LEU A 165 7.28 33.80 -16.12
N ALA A 166 6.37 34.40 -15.30
CA ALA A 166 5.82 33.74 -14.12
C ALA A 166 4.99 32.49 -14.49
N GLY A 167 4.13 32.60 -15.52
CA GLY A 167 3.34 31.48 -16.02
C GLY A 167 4.19 30.32 -16.54
N SER A 168 5.28 30.61 -17.25
CA SER A 168 6.24 29.58 -17.67
C SER A 168 6.92 28.90 -16.48
N GLY A 169 7.31 29.66 -15.45
CA GLY A 169 7.87 29.12 -14.23
C GLY A 169 6.88 28.19 -13.49
N PHE A 170 5.63 28.66 -13.31
CA PHE A 170 4.57 27.85 -12.69
C PHE A 170 4.26 26.58 -13.50
N LEU A 171 4.27 26.66 -14.81
CA LEU A 171 4.05 25.53 -15.69
C LEU A 171 5.16 24.47 -15.54
N LEU A 172 6.42 24.86 -15.46
CA LEU A 172 7.54 23.94 -15.22
C LEU A 172 7.40 23.25 -13.87
N ILE A 173 7.07 24.00 -12.81
CA ILE A 173 6.84 23.43 -11.48
C ILE A 173 5.65 22.47 -11.51
N PHE A 174 4.57 22.83 -12.18
CA PHE A 174 3.39 21.97 -12.32
C PHE A 174 3.74 20.63 -12.99
N PHE A 175 4.47 20.65 -14.11
CA PHE A 175 4.91 19.41 -14.77
C PHE A 175 5.86 18.59 -13.92
N PHE A 176 6.74 19.23 -13.16
CA PHE A 176 7.59 18.52 -12.20
C PHE A 176 6.74 17.81 -11.11
N LEU A 177 5.78 18.53 -10.51
CA LEU A 177 4.88 17.95 -9.51
C LEU A 177 4.02 16.83 -10.10
N LEU A 178 3.57 16.97 -11.35
CA LEU A 178 2.84 15.92 -12.07
C LEU A 178 3.70 14.67 -12.27
N THR A 179 4.99 14.84 -12.62
CA THR A 179 5.93 13.71 -12.73
C THR A 179 6.09 12.98 -11.40
N VAL A 180 6.26 13.73 -10.30
CA VAL A 180 6.35 13.16 -8.94
C VAL A 180 5.05 12.44 -8.57
N LEU A 181 3.88 13.03 -8.89
CA LEU A 181 2.57 12.44 -8.62
C LEU A 181 2.38 11.11 -9.37
N ILE A 182 2.73 11.07 -10.66
CA ILE A 182 2.64 9.85 -11.47
C ILE A 182 3.57 8.76 -10.91
N ALA A 183 4.81 9.13 -10.53
CA ALA A 183 5.74 8.18 -9.92
C ALA A 183 5.18 7.61 -8.59
N ARG A 184 4.58 8.47 -7.75
CA ARG A 184 3.96 8.06 -6.48
C ARG A 184 2.75 7.13 -6.68
N LEU A 185 1.89 7.44 -7.65
CA LEU A 185 0.77 6.58 -8.00
C LEU A 185 1.27 5.23 -8.52
N GLY A 186 2.32 5.23 -9.32
CA GLY A 186 2.98 3.99 -9.77
C GLY A 186 3.49 3.15 -8.59
N ASP A 187 4.18 3.77 -7.62
CA ASP A 187 4.65 3.06 -6.42
C ASP A 187 3.48 2.52 -5.58
N ALA A 188 2.39 3.28 -5.45
CA ALA A 188 1.21 2.86 -4.68
C ALA A 188 0.42 1.71 -5.32
N THR A 189 0.52 1.53 -6.64
CA THR A 189 -0.20 0.49 -7.40
C THR A 189 0.69 -0.69 -7.80
N ARG A 190 1.96 -0.71 -7.36
CA ARG A 190 2.87 -1.82 -7.65
C ARG A 190 2.39 -3.10 -7.00
N THR A 191 2.44 -4.19 -7.76
CA THR A 191 2.10 -5.55 -7.32
C THR A 191 3.25 -6.53 -7.60
N ASP A 192 4.45 -6.00 -7.84
CA ASP A 192 5.64 -6.79 -8.17
C ASP A 192 6.52 -7.11 -6.94
N GLU A 193 6.04 -6.83 -5.74
CA GLU A 193 6.70 -7.18 -4.49
C GLU A 193 5.86 -8.16 -3.68
N ALA A 194 6.51 -9.09 -2.98
CA ALA A 194 5.87 -10.08 -2.16
C ALA A 194 6.70 -10.41 -0.91
N VAL A 195 6.07 -11.00 0.08
CA VAL A 195 6.73 -11.52 1.28
C VAL A 195 6.64 -13.05 1.28
N VAL A 196 7.73 -13.72 1.61
CA VAL A 196 7.76 -15.18 1.80
C VAL A 196 6.97 -15.52 3.06
N MET A 197 5.91 -16.32 2.91
CA MET A 197 5.02 -16.71 4.02
C MET A 197 5.33 -18.10 4.57
N SER A 198 5.86 -18.99 3.73
CA SER A 198 6.22 -20.35 4.13
C SER A 198 7.47 -20.34 5.02
N PRO A 199 7.52 -21.17 6.09
CA PRO A 199 8.64 -21.18 7.05
C PRO A 199 10.00 -21.37 6.37
N ILE A 200 10.09 -22.27 5.41
CA ILE A 200 11.29 -22.56 4.60
C ILE A 200 10.86 -22.81 3.17
N VAL A 201 11.55 -22.17 2.24
CA VAL A 201 11.31 -22.32 0.78
C VAL A 201 12.62 -22.56 0.07
N THR A 202 12.72 -23.67 -0.65
CA THR A 202 13.84 -23.93 -1.56
C THR A 202 13.58 -23.23 -2.88
N VAL A 203 14.42 -22.28 -3.23
CA VAL A 203 14.38 -21.57 -4.51
C VAL A 203 15.20 -22.36 -5.54
N LYS A 204 14.61 -22.57 -6.73
CA LYS A 204 15.17 -23.37 -7.83
C LYS A 204 15.80 -22.50 -8.91
N ASN A 205 16.70 -23.08 -9.69
CA ASN A 205 17.30 -22.39 -10.85
C ASN A 205 16.36 -22.28 -12.06
N SER A 206 15.36 -23.16 -12.18
CA SER A 206 14.32 -23.13 -13.23
C SER A 206 12.96 -23.53 -12.67
N PRO A 207 11.83 -23.23 -13.37
CA PRO A 207 10.47 -23.53 -12.90
C PRO A 207 10.13 -25.03 -13.09
N ASP A 208 10.90 -25.91 -12.45
CA ASP A 208 10.78 -27.36 -12.48
C ASP A 208 11.12 -27.93 -11.10
N PRO A 209 10.27 -28.82 -10.53
CA PRO A 209 10.55 -29.47 -9.25
C PRO A 209 11.89 -30.25 -9.22
N LYS A 210 12.32 -30.76 -10.41
CA LYS A 210 13.57 -31.51 -10.58
C LYS A 210 14.79 -30.61 -10.80
N SER A 211 14.60 -29.31 -10.94
CA SER A 211 15.72 -28.37 -11.09
C SER A 211 16.60 -28.34 -9.85
N SER A 212 17.88 -28.03 -10.05
CA SER A 212 18.83 -27.83 -8.95
C SER A 212 18.42 -26.65 -8.07
N ASP A 213 18.76 -26.76 -6.80
CA ASP A 213 18.52 -25.72 -5.81
C ASP A 213 19.47 -24.55 -6.04
N ALA A 214 18.92 -23.32 -5.99
CA ALA A 214 19.70 -22.09 -6.07
C ALA A 214 20.09 -21.59 -4.69
N PHE A 215 19.11 -21.45 -3.80
CA PHE A 215 19.27 -21.04 -2.41
C PHE A 215 18.00 -21.37 -1.60
N VAL A 216 18.06 -21.17 -0.29
CA VAL A 216 16.91 -21.36 0.62
C VAL A 216 16.52 -20.00 1.18
N LEU A 217 15.22 -19.77 1.35
CA LEU A 217 14.63 -18.60 2.00
C LEU A 217 13.77 -19.02 3.18
N HIS A 218 13.75 -18.17 4.20
CA HIS A 218 12.86 -18.30 5.34
C HIS A 218 11.72 -17.27 5.28
N ALA A 219 10.69 -17.50 6.06
CA ALA A 219 9.53 -16.63 6.14
C ALA A 219 9.91 -15.20 6.57
N GLY A 220 9.23 -14.21 5.99
CA GLY A 220 9.42 -12.78 6.24
C GLY A 220 10.34 -12.08 5.25
N VAL A 221 11.06 -12.81 4.39
CA VAL A 221 11.89 -12.18 3.35
C VAL A 221 11.03 -11.50 2.30
N LYS A 222 11.34 -10.24 2.03
CA LYS A 222 10.74 -9.49 0.92
C LYS A 222 11.46 -9.82 -0.37
N VAL A 223 10.68 -10.11 -1.42
CA VAL A 223 11.17 -10.46 -2.76
C VAL A 223 10.47 -9.62 -3.82
N GLN A 224 11.14 -9.37 -4.95
CA GLN A 224 10.53 -8.80 -6.14
C GLN A 224 10.07 -9.93 -7.07
N LEU A 225 8.81 -9.90 -7.49
CA LEU A 225 8.26 -10.79 -8.50
C LEU A 225 8.68 -10.29 -9.89
N VAL A 226 9.38 -11.12 -10.65
CA VAL A 226 9.95 -10.75 -11.96
C VAL A 226 9.17 -11.38 -13.09
N ASP A 227 8.71 -12.64 -12.91
CA ASP A 227 8.04 -13.43 -13.93
C ASP A 227 7.20 -14.53 -13.29
N ARG A 228 6.28 -15.13 -14.04
CA ARG A 228 5.45 -16.24 -13.60
C ARG A 228 5.25 -17.28 -14.69
N VAL A 229 5.49 -18.54 -14.36
CA VAL A 229 5.28 -19.68 -15.27
C VAL A 229 4.48 -20.77 -14.53
N GLY A 230 3.22 -20.94 -14.89
CA GLY A 230 2.33 -21.87 -14.21
C GLY A 230 2.18 -21.57 -12.72
N ILE A 231 2.58 -22.52 -11.87
CA ILE A 231 2.57 -22.36 -10.39
C ILE A 231 3.84 -21.68 -9.87
N TRP A 232 4.87 -21.49 -10.71
CA TRP A 232 6.16 -20.95 -10.32
C TRP A 232 6.22 -19.44 -10.50
N SER A 233 6.76 -18.76 -9.50
CA SER A 233 7.08 -17.33 -9.53
C SER A 233 8.59 -17.15 -9.55
N LYS A 234 9.09 -16.36 -10.50
CA LYS A 234 10.49 -15.92 -10.54
C LYS A 234 10.66 -14.75 -9.61
N VAL A 235 11.54 -14.89 -8.64
CA VAL A 235 11.80 -13.86 -7.64
C VAL A 235 13.21 -13.33 -7.75
N ARG A 236 13.36 -12.05 -7.37
CA ARG A 236 14.65 -11.39 -7.20
C ARG A 236 14.77 -10.87 -5.78
N LEU A 237 15.90 -11.14 -5.15
CA LEU A 237 16.26 -10.63 -3.82
C LEU A 237 16.89 -9.24 -3.92
N ALA A 238 16.96 -8.54 -2.78
CA ALA A 238 17.59 -7.23 -2.68
C ALA A 238 19.11 -7.24 -3.01
N ASP A 239 19.80 -8.39 -2.83
CA ASP A 239 21.20 -8.60 -3.20
C ASP A 239 21.39 -8.94 -4.69
N GLY A 240 20.31 -9.02 -5.47
CA GLY A 240 20.31 -9.31 -6.90
C GLY A 240 20.18 -10.79 -7.27
N LYS A 241 20.24 -11.73 -6.33
CA LYS A 241 20.00 -13.15 -6.60
C LYS A 241 18.62 -13.37 -7.19
N VAL A 242 18.52 -14.29 -8.16
CA VAL A 242 17.29 -14.62 -8.86
C VAL A 242 17.06 -16.13 -8.83
N GLY A 243 15.81 -16.53 -8.72
CA GLY A 243 15.43 -17.94 -8.81
C GLY A 243 13.93 -18.13 -8.85
N TRP A 244 13.48 -19.37 -8.80
CA TRP A 244 12.09 -19.78 -8.94
C TRP A 244 11.58 -20.46 -7.67
N LEU A 245 10.43 -20.05 -7.19
CA LEU A 245 9.72 -20.68 -6.07
C LEU A 245 8.25 -20.88 -6.44
N GLU A 246 7.55 -21.73 -5.69
CA GLU A 246 6.12 -21.89 -5.86
C GLU A 246 5.39 -20.62 -5.40
N GLY A 247 4.48 -20.10 -6.25
CA GLY A 247 3.73 -18.88 -5.99
C GLY A 247 2.87 -18.94 -4.71
N SER A 248 2.49 -20.14 -4.27
CA SER A 248 1.80 -20.38 -2.99
C SER A 248 2.64 -20.07 -1.75
N SER A 249 3.98 -19.97 -1.89
CA SER A 249 4.92 -19.70 -0.79
C SER A 249 5.06 -18.22 -0.47
N VAL A 250 4.51 -17.34 -1.30
CA VAL A 250 4.61 -15.88 -1.17
C VAL A 250 3.25 -15.22 -1.21
N GLU A 251 3.14 -14.07 -0.56
CA GLU A 251 1.94 -13.22 -0.61
C GLU A 251 2.31 -11.83 -1.10
N VAL A 252 1.55 -11.33 -2.08
CA VAL A 252 1.78 -10.02 -2.72
C VAL A 252 1.48 -8.88 -1.74
N ILE A 253 2.34 -7.85 -1.79
CA ILE A 253 2.24 -6.64 -0.96
C ILE A 253 1.16 -5.71 -1.53
#